data_cfd9a7589c64d5b79c3bb95b4dd03214
#
_entry.id   cfd9a7589c64d5b79c3bb95b4dd03214
#
_cell.length_a   1.000
_cell.length_b   1.000
_cell.length_c   1.000
_cell.angle_alpha   90.00
_cell.angle_beta   90.00
_cell.angle_gamma   90.00
#
_symmetry.space_group_name_H-M   'P 1'
#
loop_
_entity.id
_entity.type
_entity.pdbx_description
1 polymer ?
#
loop_
_entity_poly.entity_id
_entity_poly.type
_entity_poly.pdbx_seq_one_letter_code
_entity_poly.pdbx_strand_id
1 'polypeptide(L)'
;RPEALARVTARAAVNAVQADCASPEAIGRVVAGADLVVGALSSSMGFATLRAVIDAGKTCVDISFMAEDAWELDAYAKERGVTAVIDCGVGPGVSNLLVGHGVAQLDVCERIEIYVGGLPALRSWPYEYKAAFAPHDVLEEYTRPARVVEHGEVVLKEALSEPELMDFPEVGTLEAFNTDGLRSLAYTMKAPFMKEKTLRYPGHIALMRALRHTGLFSKEPVTVAGGTVRPID
;
A
#
# COMPACT_ATOMS: atom_id res chain seq x y z
N ARG A 1 -11.63 -0.68 -17.78
CA ARG A 1 -12.92 -1.33 -18.15
C ARG A 1 -13.93 -0.24 -18.53
N PRO A 2 -14.59 -0.28 -19.71
CA PRO A 2 -15.50 0.76 -20.17
C PRO A 2 -16.63 1.09 -19.20
N GLU A 3 -17.22 0.06 -18.57
CA GLU A 3 -18.30 0.21 -17.59
C GLU A 3 -17.88 0.97 -16.33
N ALA A 4 -16.63 0.78 -15.87
CA ALA A 4 -16.09 1.52 -14.73
C ALA A 4 -15.93 3.01 -15.09
N LEU A 5 -15.42 3.31 -16.28
CA LEU A 5 -15.29 4.68 -16.78
C LEU A 5 -16.65 5.36 -16.89
N ALA A 6 -17.65 4.67 -17.44
CA ALA A 6 -19.01 5.19 -17.55
C ALA A 6 -19.63 5.53 -16.18
N ARG A 7 -19.36 4.72 -15.13
CA ARG A 7 -19.82 5.01 -13.77
C ARG A 7 -19.15 6.25 -13.17
N VAL A 8 -17.88 6.48 -13.47
CA VAL A 8 -17.16 7.66 -12.97
C VAL A 8 -17.67 8.92 -13.64
N THR A 9 -17.80 8.93 -14.97
CA THR A 9 -18.31 10.09 -15.73
C THR A 9 -19.76 10.45 -15.39
N ALA A 10 -20.56 9.46 -14.96
CA ALA A 10 -21.93 9.72 -14.49
C ALA A 10 -21.97 10.42 -13.11
N ARG A 11 -20.89 10.42 -12.35
CA ARG A 11 -20.80 10.97 -11.00
C ARG A 11 -19.94 12.24 -10.88
N ALA A 12 -19.07 12.46 -11.83
CA ALA A 12 -18.14 13.57 -11.82
C ALA A 12 -17.93 14.14 -13.23
N ALA A 13 -17.75 15.45 -13.32
CA ALA A 13 -17.42 16.14 -14.57
C ALA A 13 -15.93 15.89 -14.91
N VAL A 14 -15.64 14.71 -15.44
CA VAL A 14 -14.29 14.28 -15.83
C VAL A 14 -14.30 13.70 -17.25
N ASN A 15 -13.18 13.84 -17.93
CA ASN A 15 -12.95 13.18 -19.22
C ASN A 15 -12.41 11.79 -19.00
N ALA A 16 -13.13 10.77 -19.44
CA ALA A 16 -12.68 9.39 -19.32
C ALA A 16 -11.91 8.96 -20.58
N VAL A 17 -10.71 8.48 -20.39
CA VAL A 17 -9.86 7.91 -21.45
C VAL A 17 -9.60 6.45 -21.15
N GLN A 18 -9.94 5.57 -22.11
CA GLN A 18 -9.59 4.16 -21.99
C GLN A 18 -8.17 3.94 -22.49
N ALA A 19 -7.31 3.43 -21.62
CA ALA A 19 -5.94 3.07 -21.93
C ALA A 19 -5.53 1.78 -21.21
N ASP A 20 -4.53 1.10 -21.76
CA ASP A 20 -3.88 0.00 -21.09
C ASP A 20 -2.76 0.56 -20.20
N CYS A 21 -2.98 0.56 -18.89
CA CYS A 21 -2.01 1.06 -17.92
C CYS A 21 -0.81 0.11 -17.70
N ALA A 22 -0.78 -1.05 -18.35
CA ALA A 22 0.41 -1.89 -18.40
C ALA A 22 1.39 -1.46 -19.51
N SER A 23 0.96 -0.59 -20.45
CA SER A 23 1.81 -0.05 -21.52
C SER A 23 2.35 1.33 -21.15
N PRO A 24 3.68 1.50 -20.99
CA PRO A 24 4.32 2.79 -20.76
C PRO A 24 3.98 3.83 -21.84
N GLU A 25 3.91 3.41 -23.11
CA GLU A 25 3.56 4.27 -24.25
C GLU A 25 2.11 4.77 -24.15
N ALA A 26 1.20 3.91 -23.68
CA ALA A 26 -0.19 4.32 -23.47
C ALA A 26 -0.31 5.32 -22.32
N ILE A 27 0.43 5.10 -21.23
CA ILE A 27 0.51 6.05 -20.12
C ILE A 27 1.07 7.39 -20.63
N GLY A 28 2.20 7.40 -21.33
CA GLY A 28 2.80 8.61 -21.88
C GLY A 28 1.84 9.43 -22.74
N ARG A 29 1.04 8.77 -23.59
CA ARG A 29 0.02 9.45 -24.40
C ARG A 29 -1.10 10.06 -23.57
N VAL A 30 -1.57 9.33 -22.54
CA VAL A 30 -2.67 9.81 -21.67
C VAL A 30 -2.25 11.01 -20.85
N VAL A 31 -1.02 11.00 -20.31
CA VAL A 31 -0.52 12.07 -19.44
C VAL A 31 0.11 13.25 -20.19
N ALA A 32 0.26 13.16 -21.51
CA ALA A 32 0.99 14.17 -22.31
C ALA A 32 0.49 15.60 -22.09
N GLY A 33 -0.84 15.79 -22.00
CA GLY A 33 -1.46 17.09 -21.77
C GLY A 33 -1.70 17.47 -20.32
N ALA A 34 -1.23 16.67 -19.35
CA ALA A 34 -1.43 16.94 -17.94
C ALA A 34 -0.33 17.82 -17.36
N ASP A 35 -0.67 18.71 -16.44
CA ASP A 35 0.27 19.49 -15.62
C ASP A 35 0.74 18.70 -14.40
N LEU A 36 -0.16 17.88 -13.85
CA LEU A 36 0.07 17.02 -12.69
C LEU A 36 -0.63 15.67 -12.91
N VAL A 37 0.04 14.59 -12.55
CA VAL A 37 -0.50 13.23 -12.59
C VAL A 37 -0.77 12.72 -11.19
N VAL A 38 -1.95 12.15 -10.95
CA VAL A 38 -2.25 11.40 -9.72
C VAL A 38 -2.24 9.92 -10.05
N GLY A 39 -1.26 9.19 -9.51
CA GLY A 39 -1.16 7.73 -9.59
C GLY A 39 -2.06 7.08 -8.54
N ALA A 40 -2.93 6.16 -8.97
CA ALA A 40 -3.86 5.44 -8.09
C ALA A 40 -4.13 4.03 -8.64
N LEU A 41 -3.08 3.34 -9.05
CA LEU A 41 -3.16 1.98 -9.57
C LEU A 41 -2.86 0.94 -8.48
N SER A 42 -3.16 -0.33 -8.76
CA SER A 42 -2.82 -1.42 -7.86
C SER A 42 -1.30 -1.54 -7.67
N SER A 43 -0.89 -2.15 -6.57
CA SER A 43 0.51 -2.36 -6.18
C SER A 43 1.37 -2.91 -7.33
N SER A 44 0.85 -3.89 -8.07
CA SER A 44 1.57 -4.57 -9.15
C SER A 44 1.87 -3.70 -10.38
N MET A 45 1.22 -2.54 -10.52
CA MET A 45 1.43 -1.61 -11.63
C MET A 45 2.04 -0.28 -11.19
N GLY A 46 2.08 0.01 -9.90
CA GLY A 46 2.46 1.31 -9.35
C GLY A 46 3.84 1.76 -9.81
N PHE A 47 4.87 0.94 -9.60
CA PHE A 47 6.25 1.28 -9.93
C PHE A 47 6.48 1.53 -11.43
N ALA A 48 5.96 0.64 -12.29
CA ALA A 48 6.08 0.79 -13.74
C ALA A 48 5.35 2.04 -14.25
N THR A 49 4.18 2.35 -13.66
CA THR A 49 3.42 3.55 -13.99
C THR A 49 4.14 4.82 -13.54
N LEU A 50 4.66 4.84 -12.29
CA LEU A 50 5.44 5.96 -11.78
C LEU A 50 6.63 6.26 -12.70
N ARG A 51 7.37 5.22 -13.11
CA ARG A 51 8.46 5.35 -14.06
C ARG A 51 7.99 5.94 -15.39
N ALA A 52 6.90 5.43 -15.96
CA ALA A 52 6.38 5.94 -17.23
C ALA A 52 5.92 7.41 -17.16
N VAL A 53 5.41 7.85 -16.02
CA VAL A 53 5.04 9.25 -15.78
C VAL A 53 6.30 10.14 -15.71
N ILE A 54 7.35 9.66 -15.03
CA ILE A 54 8.66 10.34 -14.98
C ILE A 54 9.26 10.40 -16.40
N ASP A 55 9.21 9.31 -17.18
CA ASP A 55 9.65 9.25 -18.58
C ASP A 55 8.95 10.30 -19.45
N ALA A 56 7.65 10.53 -19.19
CA ALA A 56 6.87 11.55 -19.88
C ALA A 56 7.16 13.00 -19.42
N GLY A 57 8.08 13.19 -18.47
CA GLY A 57 8.45 14.50 -17.93
C GLY A 57 7.34 15.14 -17.10
N LYS A 58 6.54 14.35 -16.38
CA LYS A 58 5.38 14.84 -15.63
C LYS A 58 5.59 14.72 -14.12
N THR A 59 5.24 15.80 -13.42
CA THR A 59 5.13 15.78 -11.94
C THR A 59 4.00 14.85 -11.53
N CYS A 60 4.24 14.06 -10.47
CA CYS A 60 3.34 13.00 -10.04
C CYS A 60 3.13 12.99 -8.52
N VAL A 61 1.91 12.67 -8.10
CA VAL A 61 1.55 12.30 -6.72
C VAL A 61 0.98 10.90 -6.78
N ASP A 62 1.55 9.94 -6.03
CA ASP A 62 1.19 8.54 -6.15
C ASP A 62 0.75 7.92 -4.81
N ILE A 63 -0.37 7.20 -4.84
CA ILE A 63 -0.92 6.48 -3.68
C ILE A 63 -0.75 4.97 -3.78
N SER A 64 -0.09 4.45 -4.83
CA SER A 64 0.05 3.01 -5.04
C SER A 64 0.89 2.37 -3.95
N PHE A 65 0.44 1.23 -3.46
CA PHE A 65 1.17 0.42 -2.47
C PHE A 65 2.10 -0.58 -3.17
N MET A 66 3.02 -0.06 -3.99
CA MET A 66 3.96 -0.88 -4.79
C MET A 66 4.92 -1.68 -3.91
N ALA A 67 5.37 -2.84 -4.39
CA ALA A 67 6.32 -3.68 -3.65
C ALA A 67 7.76 -3.16 -3.75
N GLU A 68 8.08 -2.58 -4.89
CA GLU A 68 9.39 -2.05 -5.23
C GLU A 68 9.75 -0.84 -4.35
N ASP A 69 11.03 -0.54 -4.27
CA ASP A 69 11.51 0.67 -3.62
C ASP A 69 11.47 1.85 -4.61
N ALA A 70 10.52 2.76 -4.41
CA ALA A 70 10.38 3.92 -5.28
C ALA A 70 11.61 4.87 -5.25
N TRP A 71 12.48 4.80 -4.24
CA TRP A 71 13.73 5.55 -4.19
C TRP A 71 14.70 5.18 -5.31
N GLU A 72 14.56 4.01 -5.93
CA GLU A 72 15.32 3.64 -7.12
C GLU A 72 15.10 4.61 -8.29
N LEU A 73 13.98 5.34 -8.30
CA LEU A 73 13.66 6.33 -9.31
C LEU A 73 14.09 7.76 -8.97
N ASP A 74 14.65 8.02 -7.78
CA ASP A 74 14.99 9.38 -7.31
C ASP A 74 16.00 10.09 -8.24
N ALA A 75 17.10 9.42 -8.55
CA ALA A 75 18.12 9.98 -9.45
C ALA A 75 17.54 10.23 -10.85
N TYR A 76 16.70 9.33 -11.32
CA TYR A 76 16.06 9.45 -12.63
C TYR A 76 15.03 10.59 -12.67
N ALA A 77 14.22 10.77 -11.64
CA ALA A 77 13.30 11.90 -11.55
C ALA A 77 14.04 13.25 -11.54
N LYS A 78 15.18 13.33 -10.83
CA LYS A 78 16.05 14.52 -10.83
C LYS A 78 16.64 14.81 -12.21
N GLU A 79 17.12 13.78 -12.91
CA GLU A 79 17.62 13.91 -14.29
C GLU A 79 16.54 14.43 -15.23
N ARG A 80 15.31 13.95 -15.09
CA ARG A 80 14.15 14.39 -15.89
C ARG A 80 13.57 15.72 -15.45
N GLY A 81 14.05 16.32 -14.36
CA GLY A 81 13.58 17.62 -13.82
C GLY A 81 12.14 17.59 -13.33
N VAL A 82 11.64 16.42 -12.86
CA VAL A 82 10.27 16.25 -12.36
C VAL A 82 10.26 15.99 -10.87
N THR A 83 9.14 16.30 -10.23
CA THR A 83 8.88 15.96 -8.83
C THR A 83 7.91 14.78 -8.76
N ALA A 84 8.31 13.72 -8.06
CA ALA A 84 7.45 12.60 -7.75
C ALA A 84 7.25 12.51 -6.23
N VAL A 85 6.02 12.63 -5.77
CA VAL A 85 5.65 12.47 -4.35
C VAL A 85 4.95 11.14 -4.21
N ILE A 86 5.55 10.24 -3.47
CA ILE A 86 5.06 8.87 -3.26
C ILE A 86 4.43 8.73 -1.88
N ASP A 87 3.81 7.58 -1.62
CA ASP A 87 3.20 7.28 -0.32
C ASP A 87 2.14 8.34 0.09
N CYS A 88 1.25 8.71 -0.82
CA CYS A 88 0.25 9.76 -0.61
C CYS A 88 -1.15 9.21 -0.27
N GLY A 89 -1.24 7.98 0.27
CA GLY A 89 -2.48 7.35 0.73
C GLY A 89 -2.87 7.72 2.15
N VAL A 90 -3.47 6.78 2.86
CA VAL A 90 -3.81 6.90 4.29
C VAL A 90 -2.66 6.37 5.15
N GLY A 91 -2.28 5.14 4.95
CA GLY A 91 -1.12 4.46 5.55
C GLY A 91 -0.47 3.56 4.50
N PRO A 92 0.60 4.04 3.87
CA PRO A 92 1.32 5.30 4.04
C PRO A 92 0.63 6.54 3.44
N GLY A 93 0.88 7.71 4.02
CA GLY A 93 0.44 9.00 3.51
C GLY A 93 -0.03 9.96 4.59
N VAL A 94 -1.30 9.92 5.00
CA VAL A 94 -1.80 10.72 6.13
C VAL A 94 -1.00 10.40 7.39
N SER A 95 -0.65 9.13 7.62
CA SER A 95 0.24 8.71 8.70
C SER A 95 1.60 9.42 8.64
N ASN A 96 2.17 9.57 7.43
CA ASN A 96 3.45 10.25 7.24
C ASN A 96 3.38 11.73 7.61
N LEU A 97 2.29 12.41 7.22
CA LEU A 97 2.05 13.80 7.58
C LEU A 97 1.88 13.98 9.09
N LEU A 98 1.13 13.10 9.75
CA LEU A 98 0.94 13.14 11.21
C LEU A 98 2.24 12.87 11.96
N VAL A 99 3.05 11.92 11.50
CA VAL A 99 4.38 11.66 12.05
C VAL A 99 5.28 12.89 11.91
N GLY A 100 5.36 13.47 10.68
CA GLY A 100 6.17 14.66 10.45
C GLY A 100 5.74 15.84 11.33
N HIS A 101 4.43 16.05 11.48
CA HIS A 101 3.89 17.09 12.35
C HIS A 101 4.21 16.83 13.82
N GLY A 102 4.05 15.59 14.31
CA GLY A 102 4.34 15.22 15.69
C GLY A 102 5.83 15.35 16.03
N VAL A 103 6.70 14.81 15.18
CA VAL A 103 8.16 14.85 15.36
C VAL A 103 8.68 16.30 15.40
N ALA A 104 8.10 17.19 14.59
CA ALA A 104 8.49 18.60 14.58
C ALA A 104 8.19 19.35 15.90
N GLN A 105 7.43 18.75 16.80
CA GLN A 105 7.10 19.32 18.12
C GLN A 105 7.91 18.71 19.26
N LEU A 106 8.80 17.76 18.95
CA LEU A 106 9.62 17.03 19.92
C LEU A 106 11.09 17.43 19.80
N ASP A 107 11.77 17.53 20.93
CA ASP A 107 13.23 17.71 20.96
C ASP A 107 13.96 16.44 20.49
N VAL A 108 13.42 15.27 20.86
CA VAL A 108 13.95 13.95 20.48
C VAL A 108 12.78 13.02 20.18
N CYS A 109 12.85 12.30 19.07
CA CYS A 109 11.93 11.24 18.72
C CYS A 109 12.60 9.88 18.89
N GLU A 110 12.23 9.15 19.92
CA GLU A 110 12.80 7.82 20.21
C GLU A 110 12.02 6.70 19.51
N ARG A 111 10.72 6.92 19.24
CA ARG A 111 9.85 5.87 18.70
C ARG A 111 8.73 6.45 17.84
N ILE A 112 8.48 5.79 16.71
CA ILE A 112 7.34 6.04 15.84
C ILE A 112 6.55 4.75 15.71
N GLU A 113 5.30 4.76 16.12
CA GLU A 113 4.37 3.65 16.00
C GLU A 113 3.10 4.12 15.30
N ILE A 114 2.77 3.48 14.20
CA ILE A 114 1.61 3.79 13.37
C ILE A 114 0.67 2.60 13.42
N TYR A 115 -0.60 2.85 13.74
CA TYR A 115 -1.64 1.84 13.73
C TYR A 115 -2.75 2.27 12.77
N VAL A 116 -2.97 1.48 11.73
CA VAL A 116 -3.92 1.79 10.66
C VAL A 116 -4.98 0.70 10.58
N GLY A 117 -6.25 1.07 10.58
CA GLY A 117 -7.36 0.14 10.44
C GLY A 117 -8.39 0.60 9.44
N GLY A 118 -8.78 -0.29 8.52
CA GLY A 118 -9.94 -0.15 7.65
C GLY A 118 -10.92 -1.27 7.97
N LEU A 119 -11.91 -1.01 8.85
CA LEU A 119 -12.79 -2.02 9.40
C LEU A 119 -14.23 -1.83 8.90
N PRO A 120 -14.96 -2.91 8.60
CA PRO A 120 -16.37 -2.81 8.28
C PRO A 120 -17.18 -2.45 9.54
N ALA A 121 -18.17 -1.55 9.40
CA ALA A 121 -19.09 -1.22 10.48
C ALA A 121 -19.93 -2.43 10.94
N LEU A 122 -20.25 -3.34 10.00
CA LEU A 122 -20.93 -4.60 10.28
C LEU A 122 -19.94 -5.74 10.16
N ARG A 123 -19.74 -6.44 11.26
CA ARG A 123 -18.89 -7.63 11.32
C ARG A 123 -19.62 -8.83 10.73
N SER A 124 -18.99 -9.52 9.80
CA SER A 124 -19.53 -10.74 9.17
C SER A 124 -18.52 -11.87 9.29
N TRP A 125 -18.94 -12.92 9.98
CA TRP A 125 -18.16 -14.16 10.07
C TRP A 125 -17.91 -14.76 8.66
N PRO A 126 -16.77 -15.38 8.34
CA PRO A 126 -15.66 -15.71 9.26
C PRO A 126 -14.59 -14.61 9.37
N TYR A 127 -14.46 -13.74 8.41
CA TYR A 127 -13.28 -12.84 8.32
C TYR A 127 -13.44 -11.53 9.06
N GLU A 128 -14.69 -11.11 9.31
CA GLU A 128 -15.00 -9.81 9.93
C GLU A 128 -14.25 -8.64 9.28
N TYR A 129 -13.97 -8.79 8.00
CA TYR A 129 -13.25 -7.84 7.18
C TYR A 129 -13.88 -7.73 5.80
N LYS A 130 -13.79 -6.56 5.20
CA LYS A 130 -14.21 -6.31 3.83
C LYS A 130 -13.21 -5.36 3.18
N ALA A 131 -12.62 -5.79 2.08
CA ALA A 131 -11.69 -4.97 1.33
C ALA A 131 -12.37 -3.70 0.79
N ALA A 132 -11.85 -2.52 1.17
CA ALA A 132 -12.29 -1.23 0.68
C ALA A 132 -11.50 -0.77 -0.57
N PHE A 133 -10.39 -1.44 -0.87
CA PHE A 133 -9.50 -1.20 -2.00
C PHE A 133 -9.22 -2.52 -2.75
N ALA A 134 -8.23 -2.54 -3.65
CA ALA A 134 -7.94 -3.72 -4.46
C ALA A 134 -7.71 -4.97 -3.60
N PRO A 135 -8.48 -6.07 -3.78
CA PRO A 135 -8.31 -7.29 -2.96
C PRO A 135 -6.90 -7.87 -3.03
N HIS A 136 -6.24 -7.74 -4.18
CA HIS A 136 -4.85 -8.17 -4.35
C HIS A 136 -3.91 -7.42 -3.38
N ASP A 137 -4.08 -6.12 -3.21
CA ASP A 137 -3.26 -5.30 -2.32
C ASP A 137 -3.50 -5.65 -0.85
N VAL A 138 -4.73 -6.08 -0.49
CA VAL A 138 -5.03 -6.64 0.83
C VAL A 138 -4.24 -7.94 1.08
N LEU A 139 -4.13 -8.82 0.08
CA LEU A 139 -3.34 -10.05 0.20
C LEU A 139 -1.84 -9.76 0.35
N GLU A 140 -1.34 -8.67 -0.24
CA GLU A 140 0.03 -8.22 -0.03
C GLU A 140 0.31 -7.87 1.45
N GLU A 141 -0.66 -7.32 2.18
CA GLU A 141 -0.51 -7.07 3.63
C GLU A 141 -0.28 -8.36 4.43
N TYR A 142 -0.74 -9.51 3.94
CA TYR A 142 -0.63 -10.81 4.62
C TYR A 142 0.56 -11.66 4.16
N THR A 143 1.23 -11.25 3.10
CA THR A 143 2.30 -12.05 2.47
C THR A 143 3.62 -11.32 2.35
N ARG A 144 3.61 -10.00 2.19
CA ARG A 144 4.81 -9.17 2.03
C ARG A 144 5.49 -8.96 3.38
N PRO A 145 6.82 -9.21 3.50
CA PRO A 145 7.57 -8.84 4.70
C PRO A 145 7.46 -7.35 5.00
N ALA A 146 7.29 -7.01 6.27
CA ALA A 146 7.18 -5.65 6.76
C ALA A 146 8.58 -5.06 7.03
N ARG A 147 8.87 -3.89 6.49
CA ARG A 147 10.04 -3.08 6.87
C ARG A 147 9.73 -2.35 8.17
N VAL A 148 10.57 -2.55 9.17
CA VAL A 148 10.53 -1.81 10.44
C VAL A 148 11.93 -1.27 10.73
N VAL A 149 12.05 -0.32 11.65
CA VAL A 149 13.35 0.16 12.11
C VAL A 149 13.56 -0.28 13.56
N GLU A 150 14.65 -0.97 13.83
CA GLU A 150 15.08 -1.38 15.16
C GLU A 150 16.53 -0.92 15.37
N HIS A 151 16.78 -0.20 16.47
CA HIS A 151 18.09 0.36 16.80
C HIS A 151 18.69 1.25 15.68
N GLY A 152 17.84 1.91 14.89
CA GLY A 152 18.24 2.78 13.78
C GLY A 152 18.48 2.05 12.46
N GLU A 153 18.34 0.73 12.42
CA GLU A 153 18.55 -0.09 11.22
C GLU A 153 17.23 -0.64 10.68
N VAL A 154 17.09 -0.65 9.35
CA VAL A 154 15.93 -1.26 8.70
C VAL A 154 16.04 -2.78 8.78
N VAL A 155 15.05 -3.43 9.37
CA VAL A 155 14.94 -4.88 9.47
C VAL A 155 13.62 -5.37 8.85
N LEU A 156 13.65 -6.59 8.31
CA LEU A 156 12.46 -7.23 7.75
C LEU A 156 11.81 -8.14 8.80
N LYS A 157 10.54 -7.92 9.04
CA LYS A 157 9.68 -8.80 9.85
C LYS A 157 8.79 -9.61 8.94
N GLU A 158 8.44 -10.81 9.37
CA GLU A 158 7.46 -11.61 8.66
C GLU A 158 6.08 -10.92 8.66
N ALA A 159 5.35 -11.02 7.55
CA ALA A 159 3.97 -10.55 7.51
C ALA A 159 3.12 -11.25 8.58
N LEU A 160 2.13 -10.55 9.13
CA LEU A 160 1.27 -11.04 10.22
C LEU A 160 2.04 -11.31 11.54
N SER A 161 3.29 -10.86 11.67
CA SER A 161 4.09 -11.10 12.88
C SER A 161 3.72 -10.15 14.03
N GLU A 162 4.17 -10.51 15.22
CA GLU A 162 4.05 -9.72 16.45
C GLU A 162 2.62 -9.22 16.72
N PRO A 163 1.59 -10.11 16.72
CA PRO A 163 0.24 -9.69 16.99
C PRO A 163 0.10 -9.18 18.42
N GLU A 164 -0.67 -8.10 18.57
CA GLU A 164 -0.97 -7.52 19.87
C GLU A 164 -2.43 -7.03 19.93
N LEU A 165 -3.07 -7.20 21.09
CA LEU A 165 -4.42 -6.68 21.32
C LEU A 165 -4.33 -5.27 21.86
N MET A 166 -5.17 -4.39 21.32
CA MET A 166 -5.27 -2.99 21.70
C MET A 166 -6.73 -2.59 21.87
N ASP A 167 -7.04 -1.85 22.91
CA ASP A 167 -8.38 -1.33 23.16
C ASP A 167 -8.50 0.11 22.67
N PHE A 168 -9.53 0.35 21.87
CA PHE A 168 -9.84 1.68 21.35
C PHE A 168 -11.22 2.13 21.88
N PRO A 169 -11.34 3.36 22.42
CA PRO A 169 -12.63 3.92 22.80
C PRO A 169 -13.62 3.84 21.64
N GLU A 170 -14.86 3.48 21.91
CA GLU A 170 -15.98 3.39 20.96
C GLU A 170 -15.85 2.29 19.87
N VAL A 171 -14.65 1.73 19.64
CA VAL A 171 -14.43 0.68 18.65
C VAL A 171 -14.33 -0.70 19.31
N GLY A 172 -13.74 -0.76 20.50
CA GLY A 172 -13.46 -1.99 21.24
C GLY A 172 -12.06 -2.52 20.98
N THR A 173 -11.84 -3.78 21.31
CA THR A 173 -10.55 -4.45 21.17
C THR A 173 -10.28 -4.78 19.70
N LEU A 174 -9.12 -4.38 19.20
CA LEU A 174 -8.57 -4.74 17.89
C LEU A 174 -7.28 -5.53 18.06
N GLU A 175 -6.89 -6.24 17.00
CA GLU A 175 -5.65 -6.99 16.92
C GLU A 175 -4.76 -6.35 15.87
N ALA A 176 -3.56 -5.89 16.28
CA ALA A 176 -2.57 -5.27 15.44
C ALA A 176 -1.51 -6.28 14.99
N PHE A 177 -0.98 -6.14 13.79
CA PHE A 177 0.11 -6.97 13.26
C PHE A 177 1.00 -6.18 12.31
N ASN A 178 2.27 -6.58 12.19
CA ASN A 178 3.23 -5.89 11.33
C ASN A 178 2.83 -5.97 9.86
N THR A 179 2.78 -4.81 9.21
CA THR A 179 2.59 -4.62 7.77
C THR A 179 3.62 -3.66 7.20
N ASP A 180 3.79 -3.66 5.87
CA ASP A 180 4.83 -2.87 5.18
C ASP A 180 4.38 -1.42 4.92
N GLY A 181 3.72 -0.77 5.88
CA GLY A 181 3.19 0.58 5.74
C GLY A 181 4.13 1.70 6.17
N LEU A 182 5.28 1.39 6.76
CA LEU A 182 6.27 2.39 7.14
C LEU A 182 6.90 3.08 5.92
N ARG A 183 7.24 2.32 4.89
CA ARG A 183 7.63 2.79 3.55
C ARG A 183 8.70 3.88 3.58
N SER A 184 8.40 5.03 2.96
CA SER A 184 9.33 6.17 2.86
C SER A 184 9.76 6.73 4.21
N LEU A 185 8.96 6.58 5.27
CA LEU A 185 9.35 7.00 6.62
C LEU A 185 10.61 6.30 7.12
N ALA A 186 10.83 5.03 6.75
CA ALA A 186 12.02 4.29 7.13
C ALA A 186 13.33 4.98 6.70
N TYR A 187 13.28 5.82 5.67
CA TYR A 187 14.43 6.53 5.09
C TYR A 187 14.43 8.03 5.39
N THR A 188 13.27 8.62 5.63
CA THR A 188 13.10 10.08 5.79
C THR A 188 13.08 10.52 7.25
N MET A 189 12.79 9.63 8.18
CA MET A 189 12.78 9.89 9.61
C MET A 189 13.97 9.26 10.33
N LYS A 190 14.39 9.88 11.43
CA LYS A 190 15.51 9.41 12.25
C LYS A 190 15.01 9.11 13.65
N ALA A 191 14.35 7.99 13.82
CA ALA A 191 14.01 7.45 15.12
C ALA A 191 14.61 6.04 15.24
N PRO A 192 15.18 5.66 16.41
CA PRO A 192 15.79 4.34 16.58
C PRO A 192 14.79 3.18 16.48
N PHE A 193 13.51 3.43 16.69
CA PHE A 193 12.46 2.42 16.56
C PHE A 193 11.28 2.97 15.77
N MET A 194 10.94 2.31 14.67
CA MET A 194 9.77 2.68 13.86
C MET A 194 9.07 1.42 13.36
N LYS A 195 7.76 1.41 13.46
CA LYS A 195 6.91 0.34 12.90
C LYS A 195 5.55 0.88 12.45
N GLU A 196 4.97 0.19 11.50
CA GLU A 196 3.56 0.31 11.16
C GLU A 196 2.88 -1.03 11.36
N LYS A 197 1.67 -1.00 11.90
CA LYS A 197 0.83 -2.17 12.09
C LYS A 197 -0.58 -1.93 11.58
N THR A 198 -1.10 -2.92 10.90
CA THR A 198 -2.50 -2.93 10.47
C THR A 198 -3.38 -3.51 11.58
N LEU A 199 -4.55 -2.90 11.76
CA LEU A 199 -5.56 -3.30 12.75
C LEU A 199 -6.68 -4.11 12.09
N ARG A 200 -7.08 -5.20 12.73
CA ARG A 200 -8.24 -6.03 12.37
C ARG A 200 -9.00 -6.41 13.63
N TYR A 201 -10.20 -6.95 13.48
CA TYR A 201 -10.91 -7.57 14.60
C TYR A 201 -10.17 -8.83 15.08
N PRO A 202 -10.17 -9.12 16.41
CA PRO A 202 -9.47 -10.28 16.97
C PRO A 202 -9.87 -11.61 16.31
N GLY A 203 -8.87 -12.44 16.01
CA GLY A 203 -9.06 -13.72 15.33
C GLY A 203 -8.84 -13.68 13.82
N HIS A 204 -8.90 -12.50 13.19
CA HIS A 204 -8.63 -12.36 11.75
C HIS A 204 -7.22 -12.83 11.39
N ILE A 205 -6.21 -12.46 12.18
CA ILE A 205 -4.81 -12.82 11.94
C ILE A 205 -4.62 -14.34 11.95
N ALA A 206 -5.26 -15.04 12.89
CA ALA A 206 -5.18 -16.50 12.97
C ALA A 206 -5.73 -17.16 11.70
N LEU A 207 -6.86 -16.66 11.17
CA LEU A 207 -7.42 -17.15 9.91
C LEU A 207 -6.49 -16.90 8.73
N MET A 208 -5.94 -15.68 8.60
CA MET A 208 -5.03 -15.32 7.51
C MET A 208 -3.74 -16.14 7.57
N ARG A 209 -3.21 -16.39 8.75
CA ARG A 209 -2.07 -17.30 8.94
C ARG A 209 -2.41 -18.74 8.49
N ALA A 210 -3.58 -19.27 8.86
CA ALA A 210 -4.00 -20.59 8.43
C ALA A 210 -4.11 -20.70 6.90
N LEU A 211 -4.74 -19.71 6.24
CA LEU A 211 -4.85 -19.64 4.78
C LEU A 211 -3.47 -19.55 4.11
N ARG A 212 -2.57 -18.74 4.65
CA ARG A 212 -1.20 -18.62 4.13
C ARG A 212 -0.42 -19.93 4.27
N HIS A 213 -0.44 -20.56 5.45
CA HIS A 213 0.29 -21.82 5.71
C HIS A 213 -0.27 -23.01 4.92
N THR A 214 -1.56 -23.00 4.58
CA THR A 214 -2.16 -24.01 3.70
C THR A 214 -1.89 -23.74 2.21
N GLY A 215 -1.17 -22.67 1.87
CA GLY A 215 -0.75 -22.35 0.50
C GLY A 215 -1.80 -21.60 -0.32
N LEU A 216 -2.94 -21.20 0.25
CA LEU A 216 -4.00 -20.49 -0.49
C LEU A 216 -3.57 -19.08 -0.97
N PHE A 217 -2.52 -18.50 -0.39
CA PHE A 217 -1.95 -17.23 -0.86
C PHE A 217 -0.71 -17.43 -1.75
N SER A 218 -0.43 -18.67 -2.19
CA SER A 218 0.72 -18.96 -3.04
C SER A 218 0.52 -18.40 -4.46
N LYS A 219 1.55 -17.74 -4.97
CA LYS A 219 1.66 -17.31 -6.36
C LYS A 219 2.21 -18.41 -7.27
N GLU A 220 2.73 -19.51 -6.68
CA GLU A 220 3.26 -20.63 -7.43
C GLU A 220 2.13 -21.49 -8.02
N PRO A 221 2.20 -21.85 -9.31
CA PRO A 221 1.20 -22.68 -9.93
C PRO A 221 1.16 -24.07 -9.32
N VAL A 222 -0.03 -24.60 -9.05
CA VAL A 222 -0.26 -25.98 -8.61
C VAL A 222 -1.11 -26.72 -9.62
N THR A 223 -0.78 -28.01 -9.85
CA THR A 223 -1.58 -28.88 -10.73
C THR A 223 -2.71 -29.51 -9.91
N VAL A 224 -3.93 -29.32 -10.37
CA VAL A 224 -5.15 -29.93 -9.80
C VAL A 224 -5.88 -30.73 -10.88
N ALA A 225 -6.85 -31.55 -10.47
CA ALA A 225 -7.70 -32.25 -11.43
C ALA A 225 -8.40 -31.25 -12.37
N GLY A 226 -8.00 -31.22 -13.62
CA GLY A 226 -8.58 -30.32 -14.63
C GLY A 226 -7.69 -29.18 -15.09
N GLY A 227 -6.48 -28.98 -14.53
CA GLY A 227 -5.56 -27.97 -15.01
C GLY A 227 -4.55 -27.46 -13.99
N THR A 228 -3.91 -26.37 -14.35
CA THR A 228 -2.96 -25.65 -13.48
C THR A 228 -3.61 -24.36 -13.02
N VAL A 229 -3.58 -24.10 -11.71
CA VAL A 229 -4.13 -22.88 -11.09
C VAL A 229 -3.07 -22.24 -10.17
N ARG A 230 -3.12 -20.94 -10.02
CA ARG A 230 -2.40 -20.28 -8.94
C ARG A 230 -3.38 -20.07 -7.78
N PRO A 231 -3.09 -20.59 -6.58
CA PRO A 231 -4.04 -20.56 -5.47
C PRO A 231 -4.55 -19.16 -5.10
N ILE A 232 -3.72 -18.12 -5.32
CA ILE A 232 -4.04 -16.73 -4.99
C ILE A 232 -5.05 -16.09 -5.97
N ASP A 233 -5.21 -16.63 -7.19
CA ASP A 233 -6.13 -16.10 -8.21
C ASP A 233 -7.57 -16.58 -7.98
#